data_b1161ea70f0d1b036923c2c2c610a090
#
_entry.id   b1161ea70f0d1b036923c2c2c610a090
#
_cell.length_a   1.000
_cell.length_b   1.000
_cell.length_c   1.000
_cell.angle_alpha   90.00
_cell.angle_beta   90.00
_cell.angle_gamma   90.00
#
_symmetry.space_group_name_H-M   'P 1'
#
loop_
_entity.id
_entity.type
_entity.pdbx_description
1 polymer ?
#
loop_
_entity_poly.entity_id
_entity_poly.type
_entity_poly.pdbx_seq_one_letter_code
_entity_poly.pdbx_strand_id
1 'polypeptide(L)'
;VGSTGSPGGIDATDSDNSWWRSAVTNQGSAAITVASMATLYNNCSVGNDQPTIIISGQNQYEAYEALLVGQIRYTDTDMADKGFQNLLFKGAPMTFDGTLAGEGKMYMLNTKYIQLVAHSDVWFKPTPFVRPTNQDAVYSQLLCYGELTTSNRARQGYMYGITPA
;
A
#
# COMPACT_ATOMS: atom_id res chain seq x y z
N VAL A 1 2.63 -4.64 6.27
CA VAL A 1 2.99 -5.77 5.41
C VAL A 1 4.44 -6.13 5.67
N GLY A 2 4.74 -7.31 6.12
CA GLY A 2 6.10 -7.80 6.41
C GLY A 2 6.09 -9.32 6.52
N SER A 3 7.26 -9.98 6.41
CA SER A 3 7.37 -11.43 6.57
C SER A 3 7.36 -11.88 8.03
N THR A 4 7.50 -10.95 8.96
CA THR A 4 7.61 -11.21 10.41
C THR A 4 6.46 -10.54 11.16
N GLY A 5 6.30 -10.94 12.42
CA GLY A 5 5.23 -10.43 13.30
C GLY A 5 4.00 -11.33 13.32
N SER A 6 3.15 -11.10 14.31
CA SER A 6 1.95 -11.92 14.60
C SER A 6 0.66 -11.11 14.48
N PRO A 7 0.37 -10.48 13.31
CA PRO A 7 -0.89 -9.77 13.15
C PRO A 7 -2.06 -10.74 13.24
N GLY A 8 -3.05 -10.38 14.06
CA GLY A 8 -4.19 -11.24 14.36
C GLY A 8 -3.85 -12.46 15.23
N GLY A 9 -2.71 -12.44 15.92
CA GLY A 9 -2.27 -13.55 16.78
C GLY A 9 -1.65 -14.74 16.01
N ILE A 10 -1.53 -14.66 14.69
CA ILE A 10 -0.93 -15.72 13.86
C ILE A 10 0.54 -15.38 13.61
N ASP A 11 1.45 -16.16 14.13
CA ASP A 11 2.89 -15.99 13.91
C ASP A 11 3.27 -16.38 12.48
N ALA A 12 3.65 -15.39 11.69
CA ALA A 12 4.07 -15.60 10.30
C ALA A 12 5.50 -16.19 10.17
N THR A 13 6.27 -16.26 11.26
CA THR A 13 7.61 -16.86 11.25
C THR A 13 7.57 -18.38 11.39
N ASP A 14 6.48 -18.92 11.94
CA ASP A 14 6.25 -20.34 12.08
C ASP A 14 6.08 -20.99 10.69
N SER A 15 6.71 -22.18 10.52
CA SER A 15 6.64 -22.96 9.28
C SER A 15 5.21 -23.36 8.93
N ASP A 16 4.40 -23.68 9.93
CA ASP A 16 3.01 -24.13 9.76
C ASP A 16 2.08 -22.99 9.29
N ASN A 17 2.49 -21.74 9.50
CA ASN A 17 1.77 -20.53 9.09
C ASN A 17 2.33 -19.90 7.80
N SER A 18 3.02 -20.66 6.96
CA SER A 18 3.59 -20.17 5.70
C SER A 18 2.54 -19.55 4.74
N TRP A 19 1.31 -20.04 4.80
CA TRP A 19 0.15 -19.55 4.05
C TRP A 19 -0.27 -18.12 4.45
N TRP A 20 0.15 -17.64 5.64
CA TRP A 20 -0.15 -16.30 6.15
C TRP A 20 0.94 -15.28 5.83
N ARG A 21 2.05 -15.70 5.25
CA ARG A 21 3.18 -14.81 4.94
C ARG A 21 2.87 -13.92 3.75
N SER A 22 3.11 -12.62 3.90
CA SER A 22 3.17 -11.71 2.75
C SER A 22 4.44 -11.97 1.93
N ALA A 23 4.38 -11.71 0.63
CA ALA A 23 5.56 -11.71 -0.21
C ALA A 23 6.45 -10.51 0.14
N VAL A 24 7.72 -10.77 0.42
CA VAL A 24 8.69 -9.72 0.79
C VAL A 24 9.93 -9.83 -0.08
N THR A 25 10.35 -8.72 -0.64
CA THR A 25 11.59 -8.61 -1.42
C THR A 25 12.46 -7.52 -0.84
N ASN A 26 13.71 -7.86 -0.54
CA ASN A 26 14.75 -6.89 -0.18
C ASN A 26 15.59 -6.57 -1.42
N GLN A 27 15.67 -5.30 -1.81
CA GLN A 27 16.48 -4.86 -2.95
C GLN A 27 17.96 -4.65 -2.59
N GLY A 28 18.32 -4.74 -1.31
CA GLY A 28 19.72 -4.62 -0.89
C GLY A 28 20.37 -3.28 -1.26
N SER A 29 19.62 -2.20 -1.21
CA SER A 29 20.06 -0.85 -1.64
C SER A 29 20.36 -0.75 -3.15
N ALA A 30 19.68 -1.54 -3.97
CA ALA A 30 19.70 -1.40 -5.42
C ALA A 30 18.53 -0.57 -5.92
N ALA A 31 18.69 0.00 -7.13
CA ALA A 31 17.60 0.67 -7.82
C ALA A 31 16.49 -0.33 -8.19
N ILE A 32 15.27 0.18 -8.34
CA ILE A 32 14.14 -0.63 -8.78
C ILE A 32 14.33 -1.08 -10.23
N THR A 33 13.94 -2.31 -10.51
CA THR A 33 13.93 -2.88 -11.86
C THR A 33 12.58 -3.47 -12.21
N VAL A 34 12.21 -3.50 -13.47
CA VAL A 34 10.99 -4.17 -13.94
C VAL A 34 10.98 -5.64 -13.54
N ALA A 35 12.16 -6.30 -13.55
CA ALA A 35 12.29 -7.70 -13.16
C ALA A 35 11.98 -7.93 -11.67
N SER A 36 12.49 -7.07 -10.77
CA SER A 36 12.23 -7.19 -9.34
C SER A 36 10.76 -6.92 -9.00
N MET A 37 10.16 -5.93 -9.67
CA MET A 37 8.71 -5.67 -9.55
C MET A 37 7.89 -6.86 -10.05
N ALA A 38 8.27 -7.46 -11.19
CA ALA A 38 7.58 -8.62 -11.74
C ALA A 38 7.66 -9.84 -10.80
N THR A 39 8.81 -10.06 -10.18
CA THR A 39 8.99 -11.16 -9.21
C THR A 39 8.08 -10.97 -8.00
N LEU A 40 8.05 -9.77 -7.40
CA LEU A 40 7.17 -9.48 -6.28
C LEU A 40 5.69 -9.63 -6.67
N TYR A 41 5.30 -9.06 -7.82
CA TYR A 41 3.93 -9.15 -8.32
C TYR A 41 3.47 -10.60 -8.51
N ASN A 42 4.31 -11.43 -9.13
CA ASN A 42 3.99 -12.84 -9.34
C ASN A 42 3.90 -13.62 -8.04
N ASN A 43 4.76 -13.32 -7.05
CA ASN A 43 4.73 -13.95 -5.73
C ASN A 43 3.44 -13.60 -4.94
N CYS A 44 2.83 -12.45 -5.20
CA CYS A 44 1.55 -12.07 -4.60
C CYS A 44 0.34 -12.61 -5.37
N SER A 45 0.55 -13.07 -6.62
CA SER A 45 -0.52 -13.49 -7.52
C SER A 45 -0.75 -15.00 -7.45
N VAL A 46 -2.01 -15.42 -7.43
CA VAL A 46 -2.38 -16.83 -7.60
C VAL A 46 -3.63 -16.91 -8.46
N GLY A 47 -3.52 -17.55 -9.62
CA GLY A 47 -4.59 -17.59 -10.60
C GLY A 47 -5.00 -16.19 -11.06
N ASN A 48 -6.26 -15.86 -10.90
CA ASN A 48 -6.80 -14.53 -11.22
C ASN A 48 -6.72 -13.52 -10.06
N ASP A 49 -6.28 -13.92 -8.88
CA ASP A 49 -6.08 -13.02 -7.75
C ASP A 49 -4.71 -12.35 -7.87
N GLN A 50 -4.73 -11.08 -8.21
CA GLN A 50 -3.55 -10.25 -8.48
C GLN A 50 -3.59 -8.98 -7.65
N PRO A 51 -2.45 -8.32 -7.40
CA PRO A 51 -2.41 -6.99 -6.82
C PRO A 51 -3.26 -6.01 -7.65
N THR A 52 -4.08 -5.22 -6.96
CA THR A 52 -4.99 -4.25 -7.58
C THR A 52 -4.48 -2.83 -7.53
N ILE A 53 -3.53 -2.53 -6.63
CA ILE A 53 -2.90 -1.22 -6.50
C ILE A 53 -1.45 -1.37 -6.04
N ILE A 54 -0.60 -0.47 -6.52
CA ILE A 54 0.79 -0.35 -6.12
C ILE A 54 0.99 1.03 -5.50
N ILE A 55 1.51 1.06 -4.27
CA ILE A 55 1.81 2.29 -3.54
C ILE A 55 3.30 2.35 -3.25
N SER A 56 3.96 3.44 -3.60
CA SER A 56 5.40 3.62 -3.41
C SER A 56 5.74 5.00 -2.84
N GLY A 57 6.98 5.21 -2.48
CA GLY A 57 7.50 6.56 -2.28
C GLY A 57 7.67 7.28 -3.62
N GLN A 58 7.74 8.60 -3.59
CA GLN A 58 7.88 9.43 -4.78
C GLN A 58 9.10 9.03 -5.62
N ASN A 59 10.25 8.82 -5.00
CA ASN A 59 11.49 8.47 -5.71
C ASN A 59 11.36 7.15 -6.50
N GLN A 60 10.65 6.16 -5.96
CA GLN A 60 10.42 4.88 -6.62
C GLN A 60 9.42 5.00 -7.77
N TYR A 61 8.47 5.91 -7.64
CA TYR A 61 7.53 6.23 -8.70
C TYR A 61 8.26 6.88 -9.89
N GLU A 62 9.07 7.90 -9.63
CA GLU A 62 9.90 8.59 -10.64
C GLU A 62 10.91 7.63 -11.30
N ALA A 63 11.55 6.76 -10.52
CA ALA A 63 12.45 5.73 -11.06
C ALA A 63 11.73 4.77 -12.00
N TYR A 64 10.51 4.35 -11.67
CA TYR A 64 9.70 3.51 -12.55
C TYR A 64 9.27 4.26 -13.80
N GLU A 65 8.85 5.53 -13.68
CA GLU A 65 8.54 6.39 -14.83
C GLU A 65 9.74 6.48 -15.79
N ALA A 66 10.94 6.72 -15.28
CA ALA A 66 12.16 6.77 -16.08
C ALA A 66 12.45 5.45 -16.82
N LEU A 67 12.16 4.29 -16.20
CA LEU A 67 12.29 2.99 -16.86
C LEU A 67 11.31 2.81 -18.03
N LEU A 68 10.13 3.43 -17.95
CA LEU A 68 9.12 3.36 -19.00
C LEU A 68 9.41 4.30 -20.17
N VAL A 69 10.03 5.45 -19.93
CA VAL A 69 10.37 6.43 -21.00
C VAL A 69 11.17 5.80 -22.14
N GLY A 70 12.04 4.85 -21.85
CA GLY A 70 12.80 4.10 -22.86
C GLY A 70 11.95 3.14 -23.72
N GLN A 71 10.71 2.87 -23.34
CA GLN A 71 9.82 1.90 -23.98
C GLN A 71 8.58 2.53 -24.62
N ILE A 72 8.28 3.80 -24.33
CA ILE A 72 7.13 4.52 -24.92
C ILE A 72 7.49 4.88 -26.36
N ARG A 73 7.12 4.03 -27.30
CA ARG A 73 6.86 4.47 -28.68
C ARG A 73 5.48 5.15 -28.65
N TYR A 74 5.48 6.45 -28.94
CA TYR A 74 4.27 7.26 -29.12
C TYR A 74 3.35 6.64 -30.17
N THR A 75 2.32 5.95 -29.77
CA THR A 75 1.30 5.40 -30.68
C THR A 75 -0.13 5.73 -30.27
N ASP A 76 -0.37 6.57 -29.27
CA ASP A 76 -1.73 6.89 -28.90
C ASP A 76 -1.92 8.38 -28.56
N THR A 77 -2.61 9.09 -29.47
CA THR A 77 -3.02 10.48 -29.30
C THR A 77 -4.22 10.65 -28.33
N ASP A 78 -4.93 9.59 -28.01
CA ASP A 78 -6.12 9.61 -27.16
C ASP A 78 -5.79 9.67 -25.64
N MET A 79 -4.56 9.45 -25.25
CA MET A 79 -4.10 9.52 -23.85
C MET A 79 -3.70 10.93 -23.40
N ALA A 80 -3.46 11.85 -24.32
CA ALA A 80 -3.07 13.24 -24.00
C ALA A 80 -4.21 14.06 -23.38
N ASP A 81 -5.45 13.62 -23.52
CA ASP A 81 -6.64 14.38 -23.14
C ASP A 81 -7.11 14.15 -21.69
N LYS A 82 -6.50 13.22 -20.93
CA LYS A 82 -6.95 12.84 -19.58
C LYS A 82 -6.08 13.33 -18.41
N GLY A 83 -5.13 14.21 -18.62
CA GLY A 83 -4.44 15.03 -17.59
C GLY A 83 -3.84 14.33 -16.36
N PHE A 84 -4.14 13.06 -16.11
CA PHE A 84 -3.60 12.20 -15.08
C PHE A 84 -3.31 10.82 -15.65
N GLN A 85 -2.10 10.62 -16.13
CA GLN A 85 -1.66 9.26 -16.50
C GLN A 85 -1.25 8.53 -15.24
N ASN A 86 -2.11 7.67 -14.72
CA ASN A 86 -1.68 6.67 -13.74
C ASN A 86 -0.74 5.70 -14.45
N LEU A 87 0.49 5.61 -13.97
CA LEU A 87 1.40 4.56 -14.40
C LEU A 87 0.78 3.20 -14.06
N LEU A 88 0.78 2.29 -15.02
CA LEU A 88 0.24 0.94 -14.85
C LEU A 88 1.38 -0.08 -14.87
N PHE A 89 1.35 -1.02 -13.94
CA PHE A 89 2.20 -2.20 -13.97
C PHE A 89 1.34 -3.45 -13.96
N LYS A 90 1.38 -4.23 -15.05
CA LYS A 90 0.55 -5.43 -15.25
C LYS A 90 -0.94 -5.20 -14.97
N GLY A 91 -1.46 -4.02 -15.29
CA GLY A 91 -2.87 -3.65 -15.08
C GLY A 91 -3.19 -3.07 -13.70
N ALA A 92 -2.25 -3.10 -12.75
CA ALA A 92 -2.40 -2.43 -11.47
C ALA A 92 -1.92 -0.98 -11.54
N PRO A 93 -2.72 0.03 -11.16
CA PRO A 93 -2.29 1.41 -11.09
C PRO A 93 -1.24 1.59 -10.00
N MET A 94 -0.20 2.36 -10.34
CA MET A 94 0.85 2.76 -9.42
C MET A 94 0.62 4.20 -8.98
N THR A 95 0.65 4.44 -7.70
CA THR A 95 0.55 5.77 -7.09
C THR A 95 1.67 5.96 -6.07
N PHE A 96 1.97 7.21 -5.75
CA PHE A 96 2.93 7.51 -4.69
C PHE A 96 2.25 8.16 -3.48
N ASP A 97 2.83 7.93 -2.32
CA ASP A 97 2.44 8.55 -1.06
C ASP A 97 3.63 9.36 -0.53
N GLY A 98 3.39 10.63 -0.23
CA GLY A 98 4.41 11.54 0.32
C GLY A 98 4.95 11.09 1.68
N THR A 99 4.20 10.31 2.46
CA THR A 99 4.66 9.77 3.74
C THR A 99 5.73 8.68 3.58
N LEU A 100 5.82 8.07 2.40
CA LEU A 100 6.84 7.07 2.05
C LEU A 100 8.07 7.68 1.36
N ALA A 101 8.11 9.00 1.22
CA ALA A 101 9.23 9.69 0.57
C ALA A 101 10.55 9.39 1.30
N GLY A 102 11.55 8.91 0.57
CA GLY A 102 12.88 8.59 1.12
C GLY A 102 12.98 7.25 1.86
N GLU A 103 11.89 6.53 2.12
CA GLU A 103 11.93 5.26 2.84
C GLU A 103 12.37 4.05 1.98
N GLY A 104 12.46 4.19 0.67
CA GLY A 104 12.84 3.08 -0.21
C GLY A 104 11.90 1.89 -0.14
N LYS A 105 10.59 2.15 -0.02
CA LYS A 105 9.55 1.15 0.18
C LYS A 105 8.52 1.18 -0.94
N MET A 106 8.00 0.00 -1.28
CA MET A 106 6.90 -0.19 -2.22
C MET A 106 5.97 -1.29 -1.73
N TYR A 107 4.68 -1.07 -1.85
CA TYR A 107 3.63 -2.02 -1.50
C TYR A 107 2.83 -2.41 -2.74
N MET A 108 2.63 -3.70 -2.93
CA MET A 108 1.71 -4.26 -3.92
C MET A 108 0.53 -4.87 -3.17
N LEU A 109 -0.62 -4.25 -3.27
CA LEU A 109 -1.77 -4.57 -2.44
C LEU A 109 -2.92 -5.13 -3.28
N ASN A 110 -3.55 -6.16 -2.74
CA ASN A 110 -4.82 -6.67 -3.26
C ASN A 110 -5.95 -6.16 -2.36
N THR A 111 -6.66 -5.15 -2.83
CA THR A 111 -7.73 -4.47 -2.07
C THR A 111 -8.92 -5.35 -1.76
N LYS A 112 -9.10 -6.47 -2.48
CA LYS A 112 -10.15 -7.46 -2.22
C LYS A 112 -10.09 -8.04 -0.79
N TYR A 113 -8.88 -8.14 -0.25
CA TYR A 113 -8.62 -8.72 1.07
C TYR A 113 -8.35 -7.68 2.15
N ILE A 114 -8.48 -6.41 1.84
CA ILE A 114 -8.27 -5.30 2.78
C ILE A 114 -9.62 -4.63 3.04
N GLN A 115 -9.99 -4.50 4.30
CA GLN A 115 -11.24 -3.89 4.71
C GLN A 115 -11.02 -2.92 5.86
N LEU A 116 -11.68 -1.78 5.81
CA LEU A 116 -11.79 -0.86 6.93
C LEU A 116 -13.01 -1.28 7.75
N VAL A 117 -12.76 -1.75 8.97
CA VAL A 117 -13.81 -2.12 9.93
C VAL A 117 -14.01 -0.95 10.87
N ALA A 118 -15.21 -0.40 10.88
CA ALA A 118 -15.60 0.70 11.74
C ALA A 118 -16.55 0.20 12.86
N HIS A 119 -16.44 0.78 14.05
CA HIS A 119 -17.36 0.49 15.12
C HIS A 119 -18.75 1.09 14.83
N SER A 120 -19.81 0.28 14.95
CA SER A 120 -21.18 0.66 14.58
C SER A 120 -21.69 1.92 15.29
N ASP A 121 -21.31 2.08 16.56
CA ASP A 121 -21.87 3.14 17.41
C ASP A 121 -20.95 4.35 17.55
N VAL A 122 -19.68 4.25 17.11
CA VAL A 122 -18.64 5.26 17.36
C VAL A 122 -17.82 5.52 16.10
N TRP A 123 -18.51 5.87 15.01
CA TRP A 123 -17.88 6.29 13.78
C TRP A 123 -18.17 7.76 13.50
N PHE A 124 -17.14 8.62 13.68
CA PHE A 124 -17.27 10.09 13.59
C PHE A 124 -18.43 10.65 14.42
N LYS A 125 -18.60 10.14 15.64
CA LYS A 125 -19.68 10.55 16.55
C LYS A 125 -19.23 11.68 17.46
N PRO A 126 -19.87 12.85 17.40
CA PRO A 126 -19.58 13.93 18.34
C PRO A 126 -20.13 13.60 19.72
N THR A 127 -19.38 13.88 20.78
CA THR A 127 -19.86 13.85 22.15
C THR A 127 -20.67 15.11 22.46
N PRO A 128 -21.58 15.08 23.47
CA PRO A 128 -22.23 16.29 23.93
C PRO A 128 -21.21 17.34 24.35
N PHE A 129 -21.59 18.60 24.18
CA PHE A 129 -20.78 19.72 24.67
C PHE A 129 -20.71 19.71 26.19
N VAL A 130 -19.52 19.75 26.75
CA VAL A 130 -19.26 19.75 28.20
C VAL A 130 -18.51 21.04 28.58
N ARG A 131 -18.90 21.67 29.69
CA ARG A 131 -18.15 22.79 30.28
C ARG A 131 -17.26 22.25 31.40
N PRO A 132 -15.93 22.43 31.31
CA PRO A 132 -15.04 22.14 32.44
C PRO A 132 -15.28 23.13 33.57
N THR A 133 -15.10 22.66 34.82
CA THR A 133 -15.29 23.47 36.01
C THR A 133 -14.30 24.64 36.18
N ASN A 134 -13.16 24.58 35.50
CA ASN A 134 -12.04 25.50 35.68
C ASN A 134 -11.84 26.48 34.54
N GLN A 135 -12.68 26.46 33.50
CA GLN A 135 -12.49 27.27 32.29
C GLN A 135 -13.85 27.73 31.74
N ASP A 136 -13.92 28.97 31.27
CA ASP A 136 -15.06 29.44 30.48
C ASP A 136 -14.92 29.02 29.00
N ALA A 137 -14.91 27.70 28.80
CA ALA A 137 -14.82 27.08 27.50
C ALA A 137 -15.83 25.95 27.38
N VAL A 138 -16.20 25.59 26.18
CA VAL A 138 -17.05 24.45 25.86
C VAL A 138 -16.28 23.53 24.92
N TYR A 139 -16.20 22.25 25.22
CA TYR A 139 -15.55 21.30 24.36
C TYR A 139 -16.46 20.11 24.01
N SER A 140 -16.25 19.57 22.82
CA SER A 140 -16.82 18.31 22.34
C SER A 140 -15.72 17.50 21.69
N GLN A 141 -15.78 16.19 21.79
CA GLN A 141 -14.84 15.27 21.14
C GLN A 141 -15.52 14.61 19.97
N LEU A 142 -14.79 14.46 18.86
CA LEU A 142 -15.21 13.63 17.75
C LEU A 142 -14.55 12.25 17.91
N LEU A 143 -15.36 11.23 18.19
CA LEU A 143 -14.88 9.86 18.39
C LEU A 143 -14.95 9.08 17.09
N CYS A 144 -13.84 8.41 16.76
CA CYS A 144 -13.75 7.53 15.61
C CYS A 144 -12.98 6.26 16.01
N TYR A 145 -13.67 5.12 16.01
CA TYR A 145 -13.06 3.82 16.26
C TYR A 145 -13.19 2.94 15.02
N GLY A 146 -12.06 2.58 14.46
CA GLY A 146 -11.98 1.69 13.32
C GLY A 146 -10.56 1.17 13.14
N GLU A 147 -10.43 0.09 12.39
CA GLU A 147 -9.16 -0.55 12.11
C GLU A 147 -9.14 -1.12 10.69
N LEU A 148 -7.96 -1.09 10.06
CA LEU A 148 -7.74 -1.71 8.78
C LEU A 148 -7.39 -3.18 8.98
N THR A 149 -8.22 -4.07 8.44
CA THR A 149 -8.07 -5.52 8.57
C THR A 149 -7.72 -6.16 7.23
N THR A 150 -7.04 -7.30 7.28
CA THR A 150 -6.78 -8.13 6.10
C THR A 150 -7.21 -9.56 6.34
N SER A 151 -7.94 -10.13 5.39
CA SER A 151 -8.38 -11.53 5.44
C SER A 151 -7.38 -12.49 4.79
N ASN A 152 -6.48 -11.99 3.91
CA ASN A 152 -5.45 -12.79 3.28
C ASN A 152 -4.16 -11.99 3.11
N ARG A 153 -3.22 -12.20 4.03
CA ARG A 153 -1.93 -11.50 4.03
C ARG A 153 -1.00 -11.98 2.93
N ALA A 154 -1.10 -13.22 2.49
CA ALA A 154 -0.23 -13.78 1.45
C ALA A 154 -0.44 -13.13 0.06
N ARG A 155 -1.55 -12.40 -0.13
CA ARG A 155 -1.83 -11.65 -1.35
C ARG A 155 -1.29 -10.21 -1.31
N GLN A 156 -0.58 -9.86 -0.27
CA GLN A 156 0.02 -8.54 -0.08
C GLN A 156 1.53 -8.65 -0.28
N GLY A 157 2.10 -7.72 -1.06
CA GLY A 157 3.53 -7.66 -1.34
C GLY A 157 4.19 -6.44 -0.71
N TYR A 158 5.44 -6.60 -0.31
CA TYR A 158 6.25 -5.54 0.26
C TYR A 158 7.68 -5.62 -0.27
N MET A 159 8.15 -4.54 -0.82
CA MET A 159 9.55 -4.36 -1.25
C MET A 159 10.18 -3.24 -0.44
N TYR A 160 11.41 -3.46 0.00
CA TYR A 160 12.17 -2.47 0.78
C TYR A 160 13.64 -2.45 0.38
N GLY A 161 14.38 -1.47 0.90
CA GLY A 161 15.79 -1.30 0.56
C GLY A 161 15.99 -0.86 -0.88
N ILE A 162 15.05 -0.09 -1.44
CA ILE A 162 15.14 0.49 -2.76
C ILE A 162 15.90 1.81 -2.64
N THR A 163 16.99 1.96 -3.36
CA THR A 163 17.71 3.23 -3.43
C THR A 163 17.11 4.10 -4.54
N PRO A 164 17.02 5.43 -4.36
CA PRO A 164 16.71 6.33 -5.47
C PRO A 164 17.72 6.13 -6.61
N ALA A 165 17.24 6.15 -7.83
CA ALA A 165 18.10 6.08 -9.02
C ALA A 165 18.85 7.41 -9.22
#